data_a7a7c0e7c963a7152e1e14842b5736a8
#
_entry.id   a7a7c0e7c963a7152e1e14842b5736a8
#
_cell.length_a   1.000
_cell.length_b   1.000
_cell.length_c   1.000
_cell.angle_alpha   90.00
_cell.angle_beta   90.00
_cell.angle_gamma   90.00
#
_symmetry.space_group_name_H-M   'P 1'
#
loop_
_entity.id
_entity.type
_entity.pdbx_description
1 polymer ?
#
loop_
_entity_poly.entity_id
_entity_poly.type
_entity_poly.pdbx_seq_one_letter_code
_entity_poly.pdbx_strand_id
1 'polypeptide(L)'
;MDLYEAIRTRKSVRSFLDRPVEEDKLERILEAARLAPSAKNYQEWRFIVVKDFGTRRRLIPAAAGQSFVGEAPVVIVGCAETDEHVMRCGEKCYPIDLAIAMEHIALAAAAEGLGTCWIGAFYQD
;
A
#
# COMPACT_ATOMS: atom_id res chain seq x y z
N MET A 1 13.84 10.91 9.88
CA MET A 1 14.18 10.75 8.44
C MET A 1 13.44 11.82 7.66
N ASP A 2 14.12 12.56 6.83
CA ASP A 2 13.47 13.55 5.99
C ASP A 2 12.94 12.90 4.69
N LEU A 3 12.15 13.66 3.93
CA LEU A 3 11.52 13.17 2.72
C LEU A 3 12.53 12.66 1.68
N TYR A 4 13.61 13.40 1.47
CA TYR A 4 14.60 13.02 0.46
C TYR A 4 15.33 11.74 0.84
N GLU A 5 15.59 11.57 2.13
CA GLU A 5 16.18 10.35 2.65
C GLU A 5 15.22 9.16 2.48
N ALA A 6 13.94 9.33 2.77
CA ALA A 6 12.94 8.30 2.56
C ALA A 6 12.87 7.88 1.09
N ILE A 7 12.88 8.85 0.18
CA ILE A 7 12.88 8.59 -1.26
C ILE A 7 14.13 7.80 -1.69
N ARG A 8 15.31 8.19 -1.18
CA ARG A 8 16.57 7.53 -1.55
C ARG A 8 16.69 6.12 -1.00
N THR A 9 16.18 5.89 0.21
CA THR A 9 16.44 4.64 0.95
C THR A 9 15.33 3.62 0.83
N ARG A 10 14.12 4.03 0.44
CA ARG A 10 13.01 3.09 0.24
C ARG A 10 13.42 2.03 -0.80
N LYS A 11 13.18 0.79 -0.48
CA LYS A 11 13.43 -0.34 -1.40
C LYS A 11 12.37 -1.40 -1.19
N SER A 12 12.22 -2.30 -2.15
CA SER A 12 11.33 -3.45 -2.02
C SER A 12 11.97 -4.47 -1.07
N VAL A 13 11.29 -4.72 0.04
CA VAL A 13 11.73 -5.65 1.08
C VAL A 13 10.87 -6.90 1.00
N ARG A 14 11.50 -8.07 0.92
CA ARG A 14 10.81 -9.36 0.79
C ARG A 14 11.11 -10.33 1.91
N SER A 15 11.62 -9.83 3.03
CA SER A 15 11.83 -10.59 4.25
C SER A 15 11.52 -9.67 5.43
N PHE A 16 10.62 -10.09 6.29
CA PHE A 16 10.09 -9.25 7.37
C PHE A 16 10.31 -9.92 8.73
N LEU A 17 10.48 -9.08 9.75
CA LEU A 17 10.53 -9.56 11.12
C LEU A 17 9.13 -10.02 11.56
N ASP A 18 9.08 -11.09 12.34
CA ASP A 18 7.84 -11.56 12.97
C ASP A 18 7.56 -10.71 14.20
N ARG A 19 7.14 -9.48 13.96
CA ARG A 19 6.90 -8.48 15.00
C ARG A 19 5.79 -7.53 14.56
N PRO A 20 4.78 -7.26 15.41
CA PRO A 20 3.70 -6.35 15.06
C PRO A 20 4.21 -4.95 14.74
N VAL A 21 3.52 -4.27 13.83
CA VAL A 21 3.75 -2.85 13.56
C VAL A 21 3.02 -2.05 14.64
N GLU A 22 3.71 -1.09 15.23
CA GLU A 22 3.13 -0.22 16.24
C GLU A 22 1.93 0.56 15.66
N GLU A 23 0.83 0.62 16.42
CA GLU A 23 -0.42 1.23 15.96
C GLU A 23 -0.24 2.70 15.57
N ASP A 24 0.56 3.46 16.31
CA ASP A 24 0.81 4.87 16.03
C ASP A 24 1.53 5.06 14.68
N LYS A 25 2.45 4.17 14.35
CA LYS A 25 3.12 4.19 13.04
C LYS A 25 2.14 3.88 11.92
N LEU A 26 1.30 2.86 12.11
CA LEU A 26 0.30 2.47 11.11
C LEU A 26 -0.69 3.61 10.87
N GLU A 27 -1.13 4.30 11.92
CA GLU A 27 -2.02 5.45 11.79
C GLU A 27 -1.39 6.57 10.97
N ARG A 28 -0.11 6.88 11.20
CA ARG A 28 0.59 7.91 10.42
C ARG A 28 0.76 7.52 8.97
N ILE A 29 1.01 6.25 8.69
CA ILE A 29 1.14 5.72 7.33
C ILE A 29 -0.19 5.84 6.58
N LEU A 30 -1.29 5.46 7.22
CA LEU A 30 -2.62 5.54 6.62
C LEU A 30 -3.05 7.00 6.43
N GLU A 31 -2.69 7.89 7.35
CA GLU A 31 -2.95 9.32 7.20
C GLU A 31 -2.18 9.89 6.00
N ALA A 32 -0.94 9.45 5.77
CA ALA A 32 -0.19 9.86 4.59
C ALA A 32 -0.90 9.46 3.30
N ALA A 33 -1.50 8.26 3.26
CA ALA A 33 -2.30 7.82 2.12
C ALA A 33 -3.53 8.70 1.94
N ARG A 34 -4.23 9.00 3.02
CA ARG A 34 -5.44 9.84 3.00
C ARG A 34 -5.17 11.23 2.43
N LEU A 35 -3.98 11.77 2.67
CA LEU A 35 -3.58 13.11 2.24
C LEU A 35 -3.04 13.16 0.82
N ALA A 36 -2.97 12.05 0.11
CA ALA A 36 -2.49 12.01 -1.25
C ALA A 36 -3.41 12.80 -2.19
N PRO A 37 -2.88 13.43 -3.25
CA PRO A 37 -3.73 14.08 -4.24
C PRO A 37 -4.48 13.06 -5.09
N SER A 38 -5.61 13.47 -5.63
CA SER A 38 -6.38 12.67 -6.58
C SER A 38 -7.05 13.59 -7.60
N ALA A 39 -7.41 13.03 -8.76
CA ALA A 39 -8.08 13.79 -9.80
C ALA A 39 -9.39 14.38 -9.25
N LYS A 40 -9.55 15.70 -9.36
CA LYS A 40 -10.71 16.46 -8.84
C LYS A 40 -11.04 16.12 -7.38
N ASN A 41 -10.04 15.66 -6.65
CA ASN A 41 -10.17 15.27 -5.24
C ASN A 41 -11.23 14.17 -5.01
N TYR A 42 -11.38 13.26 -5.96
CA TYR A 42 -12.35 12.18 -5.88
C TYR A 42 -12.08 11.21 -4.73
N GLN A 43 -10.81 10.93 -4.42
CA GLN A 43 -10.42 10.09 -3.29
C GLN A 43 -11.11 8.72 -3.32
N GLU A 44 -11.06 8.06 -4.45
CA GLU A 44 -11.78 6.79 -4.69
C GLU A 44 -11.12 5.59 -4.03
N TRP A 45 -9.95 5.76 -3.44
CA TRP A 45 -9.23 4.66 -2.79
C TRP A 45 -9.93 4.18 -1.53
N ARG A 46 -9.77 2.89 -1.27
CA ARG A 46 -10.17 2.24 -0.03
C ARG A 46 -9.05 1.29 0.35
N PHE A 47 -8.70 1.24 1.63
CA PHE A 47 -7.61 0.40 2.11
C PHE A 47 -8.13 -0.61 3.11
N ILE A 48 -7.77 -1.88 2.88
CA ILE A 48 -8.06 -2.95 3.83
C ILE A 48 -6.74 -3.29 4.50
N VAL A 49 -6.72 -3.17 5.83
CA VAL A 49 -5.54 -3.47 6.64
C VAL A 49 -5.71 -4.88 7.20
N VAL A 50 -4.84 -5.78 6.79
CA VAL A 50 -4.91 -7.20 7.17
C VAL A 50 -3.77 -7.50 8.14
N LYS A 51 -4.12 -7.83 9.39
CA LYS A 51 -3.17 -8.20 10.44
C LYS A 51 -3.29 -9.68 10.83
N ASP A 52 -4.46 -10.26 10.67
CA ASP A 52 -4.75 -11.63 11.06
C ASP A 52 -3.84 -12.61 10.31
N PHE A 53 -3.15 -13.45 11.08
CA PHE A 53 -2.18 -14.41 10.55
C PHE A 53 -2.80 -15.33 9.48
N GLY A 54 -3.96 -15.91 9.79
CA GLY A 54 -4.63 -16.82 8.86
C GLY A 54 -5.03 -16.13 7.56
N THR A 55 -5.56 -14.92 7.66
CA THR A 55 -5.96 -14.13 6.49
C THR A 55 -4.75 -13.75 5.65
N ARG A 56 -3.65 -13.34 6.28
CA ARG A 56 -2.41 -13.00 5.55
C ARG A 56 -1.90 -14.20 4.76
N ARG A 57 -1.92 -15.39 5.35
CA ARG A 57 -1.48 -16.59 4.66
C ARG A 57 -2.39 -16.96 3.51
N ARG A 58 -3.68 -16.70 3.60
CA ARG A 58 -4.64 -16.93 2.52
C ARG A 58 -4.41 -15.98 1.34
N LEU A 59 -3.72 -14.86 1.55
CA LEU A 59 -3.36 -13.95 0.46
C LEU A 59 -2.17 -14.44 -0.37
N ILE A 60 -1.39 -15.40 0.14
CA ILE A 60 -0.23 -15.90 -0.59
C ILE A 60 -0.59 -16.44 -1.98
N PRO A 61 -1.59 -17.35 -2.12
CA PRO A 61 -1.98 -17.81 -3.45
C PRO A 61 -2.47 -16.68 -4.35
N ALA A 62 -3.24 -15.73 -3.78
CA ALA A 62 -3.74 -14.57 -4.54
C ALA A 62 -2.59 -13.70 -5.04
N ALA A 63 -1.48 -13.67 -4.33
CA ALA A 63 -0.27 -12.93 -4.69
C ALA A 63 0.72 -13.80 -5.47
N ALA A 64 0.21 -14.68 -6.32
CA ALA A 64 1.01 -15.55 -7.18
C ALA A 64 2.01 -16.44 -6.42
N GLY A 65 1.67 -16.84 -5.21
CA GLY A 65 2.48 -17.74 -4.40
C GLY A 65 3.66 -17.06 -3.69
N GLN A 66 3.70 -15.75 -3.62
CA GLN A 66 4.77 -15.02 -2.96
C GLN A 66 4.65 -15.14 -1.46
N SER A 67 5.46 -16.02 -0.86
CA SER A 67 5.35 -16.40 0.55
C SER A 67 5.57 -15.22 1.52
N PHE A 68 6.39 -14.24 1.14
CA PHE A 68 6.67 -13.10 2.02
C PHE A 68 5.42 -12.25 2.32
N VAL A 69 4.39 -12.33 1.47
CA VAL A 69 3.12 -11.64 1.72
C VAL A 69 2.48 -12.14 3.02
N GLY A 70 2.54 -13.45 3.28
CA GLY A 70 2.02 -14.01 4.53
C GLY A 70 2.94 -13.80 5.73
N GLU A 71 4.21 -13.53 5.50
CA GLU A 71 5.19 -13.31 6.56
C GLU A 71 5.19 -11.87 7.09
N ALA A 72 4.78 -10.91 6.26
CA ALA A 72 4.67 -9.53 6.70
C ALA A 72 3.65 -9.41 7.83
N PRO A 73 3.95 -8.64 8.89
CA PRO A 73 2.99 -8.50 10.01
C PRO A 73 1.71 -7.75 9.61
N VAL A 74 1.76 -6.95 8.56
CA VAL A 74 0.61 -6.22 8.03
C VAL A 74 0.65 -6.29 6.50
N VAL A 75 -0.51 -6.55 5.91
CA VAL A 75 -0.73 -6.42 4.47
C VAL A 75 -1.79 -5.35 4.26
N ILE A 76 -1.49 -4.38 3.42
CA ILE A 76 -2.46 -3.33 3.06
C ILE A 76 -2.93 -3.60 1.64
N VAL A 77 -4.23 -3.81 1.48
CA VAL A 77 -4.84 -4.02 0.17
C VAL A 77 -5.47 -2.71 -0.28
N GLY A 78 -4.92 -2.13 -1.35
CA GLY A 78 -5.47 -0.92 -1.94
C GLY A 78 -6.54 -1.28 -2.96
N CYS A 79 -7.72 -0.71 -2.79
CA CYS A 79 -8.86 -0.90 -3.68
C CYS A 79 -9.40 0.45 -4.13
N ALA A 80 -10.18 0.45 -5.19
CA ALA A 80 -10.90 1.65 -5.62
C ALA A 80 -12.39 1.37 -5.65
N GLU A 81 -13.15 2.27 -5.05
CA GLU A 81 -14.60 2.35 -5.22
C GLU A 81 -14.84 3.48 -6.20
N THR A 82 -15.14 3.14 -7.45
CA THR A 82 -15.04 4.09 -8.55
C THR A 82 -16.16 3.93 -9.57
N ASP A 83 -16.51 5.03 -10.24
CA ASP A 83 -17.36 5.01 -11.43
C ASP A 83 -16.53 4.91 -12.73
N GLU A 84 -15.24 4.61 -12.59
CA GLU A 84 -14.28 4.51 -13.69
C GLU A 84 -14.11 5.81 -14.49
N HIS A 85 -14.16 6.94 -13.78
CA HIS A 85 -14.03 8.26 -14.40
C HIS A 85 -12.77 8.38 -15.25
N VAL A 86 -12.94 8.93 -16.46
CA VAL A 86 -11.86 9.14 -17.42
C VAL A 86 -11.48 10.61 -17.42
N MET A 87 -10.19 10.88 -17.23
CA MET A 87 -9.65 12.23 -17.30
C MET A 87 -9.63 12.73 -18.75
N ARG A 88 -9.51 14.05 -18.91
CA ARG A 88 -9.47 14.66 -20.25
C ARG A 88 -8.37 14.08 -21.15
N CYS A 89 -7.27 13.59 -20.56
CA CYS A 89 -6.19 12.94 -21.30
C CYS A 89 -6.54 11.55 -21.84
N GLY A 90 -7.70 10.98 -21.45
CA GLY A 90 -8.13 9.66 -21.90
C GLY A 90 -7.86 8.53 -20.94
N GLU A 91 -7.17 8.78 -19.82
CA GLU A 91 -6.85 7.75 -18.83
C GLU A 91 -7.85 7.74 -17.70
N LYS A 92 -8.17 6.53 -17.19
CA LYS A 92 -8.96 6.41 -15.96
C LYS A 92 -8.14 6.93 -14.79
N CYS A 93 -8.78 7.67 -13.88
CA CYS A 93 -8.04 8.29 -12.77
C CYS A 93 -7.79 7.32 -11.60
N TYR A 94 -8.66 6.34 -11.36
CA TYR A 94 -8.56 5.55 -10.13
C TYR A 94 -7.26 4.73 -9.99
N PRO A 95 -6.69 4.10 -11.04
CA PRO A 95 -5.43 3.39 -10.87
C PRO A 95 -4.27 4.34 -10.56
N ILE A 96 -4.26 5.50 -11.20
CA ILE A 96 -3.24 6.52 -11.00
C ILE A 96 -3.33 7.07 -9.58
N ASP A 97 -4.53 7.47 -9.16
CA ASP A 97 -4.76 8.06 -7.84
C ASP A 97 -4.42 7.06 -6.72
N LEU A 98 -4.84 5.81 -6.89
CA LEU A 98 -4.52 4.76 -5.93
C LEU A 98 -3.01 4.53 -5.82
N ALA A 99 -2.30 4.53 -6.96
CA ALA A 99 -0.86 4.36 -6.99
C ALA A 99 -0.14 5.48 -6.24
N ILE A 100 -0.61 6.73 -6.37
CA ILE A 100 -0.04 7.86 -5.63
C ILE A 100 -0.21 7.65 -4.13
N ALA A 101 -1.40 7.27 -3.67
CA ALA A 101 -1.67 7.00 -2.26
C ALA A 101 -0.82 5.83 -1.75
N MET A 102 -0.67 4.77 -2.55
CA MET A 102 0.17 3.63 -2.20
C MET A 102 1.63 4.02 -2.05
N GLU A 103 2.14 4.91 -2.90
CA GLU A 103 3.53 5.38 -2.75
C GLU A 103 3.68 6.25 -1.50
N HIS A 104 2.68 7.03 -1.13
CA HIS A 104 2.68 7.74 0.15
C HIS A 104 2.84 6.75 1.32
N ILE A 105 2.16 5.60 1.23
CA ILE A 105 2.30 4.54 2.25
C ILE A 105 3.75 4.05 2.30
N ALA A 106 4.34 3.75 1.15
CA ALA A 106 5.70 3.22 1.08
C ALA A 106 6.72 4.21 1.64
N LEU A 107 6.60 5.49 1.29
CA LEU A 107 7.50 6.54 1.77
C LEU A 107 7.32 6.81 3.25
N ALA A 108 6.08 6.88 3.73
CA ALA A 108 5.79 7.07 5.15
C ALA A 108 6.30 5.89 5.97
N ALA A 109 6.13 4.66 5.48
CA ALA A 109 6.66 3.47 6.13
C ALA A 109 8.19 3.53 6.24
N ALA A 110 8.87 3.93 5.17
CA ALA A 110 10.32 4.11 5.20
C ALA A 110 10.73 5.13 6.27
N ALA A 111 10.01 6.24 6.36
CA ALA A 111 10.27 7.26 7.39
C ALA A 111 10.04 6.73 8.80
N GLU A 112 9.16 5.74 8.97
CA GLU A 112 8.89 5.10 10.26
C GLU A 112 9.83 3.90 10.54
N GLY A 113 10.81 3.65 9.67
CA GLY A 113 11.75 2.55 9.83
C GLY A 113 11.20 1.19 9.43
N LEU A 114 10.14 1.16 8.62
CA LEU A 114 9.50 -0.06 8.17
C LEU A 114 9.83 -0.36 6.71
N GLY A 115 9.98 -1.65 6.39
CA GLY A 115 10.14 -2.08 5.01
C GLY A 115 8.80 -2.36 4.36
N THR A 116 8.74 -2.17 3.05
CA THR A 116 7.54 -2.45 2.24
C THR A 116 7.91 -3.12 0.94
N CYS A 117 6.93 -3.74 0.31
CA CYS A 117 7.05 -4.21 -1.06
C CYS A 117 5.70 -4.07 -1.76
N TRP A 118 5.67 -3.39 -2.88
CA TRP A 118 4.50 -3.35 -3.76
C TRP A 118 4.29 -4.73 -4.37
N ILE A 119 3.05 -5.17 -4.41
CA ILE A 119 2.67 -6.42 -5.06
C ILE A 119 1.90 -6.09 -6.34
N GLY A 120 2.56 -6.30 -7.47
CA GLY A 120 1.92 -6.17 -8.78
C GLY A 120 1.47 -7.52 -9.34
N ALA A 121 2.10 -8.60 -8.90
CA ALA A 121 1.76 -9.95 -9.34
C ALA A 121 0.70 -10.54 -8.41
N PHE A 122 -0.58 -10.31 -8.74
CA PHE A 122 -1.71 -10.86 -7.99
C PHE A 122 -2.88 -11.14 -8.93
N TYR A 123 -3.80 -11.98 -8.45
CA TYR A 123 -5.03 -12.32 -9.18
C TYR A 123 -6.21 -11.59 -8.55
N GLN A 124 -7.05 -10.97 -9.39
CA GLN A 124 -8.21 -10.19 -8.92
C GLN A 124 -9.44 -11.05 -8.63
N ASP A 125 -9.51 -12.23 -9.18
CA ASP A 125 -10.64 -13.19 -9.06
C ASP A 125 -10.31 -14.45 -8.18
#